data_6b014d403739639c9933a3a389b600c8
#
_entry.id   6b014d403739639c9933a3a389b600c8
#
_cell.length_a   1.000
_cell.length_b   1.000
_cell.length_c   1.000
_cell.angle_alpha   90.00
_cell.angle_beta   90.00
_cell.angle_gamma   90.00
#
_symmetry.space_group_name_H-M   'P 1'
#
loop_
_entity.id
_entity.type
_entity.pdbx_description
1 polymer ?
#
loop_
_entity_poly.entity_id
_entity_poly.type
_entity_poly.pdbx_seq_one_letter_code
_entity_poly.pdbx_strand_id
1 'polypeptide(L)'
;MSWDYKVSERALKQLKKLDKQAAAQILAYLDERIAGTHDPRQWGKQLKGELNNIWRYRSGDYRILCQLQGEVFVVLVLEVGHRKNMHQ
;
A
#
# COMPACT_ATOMS: atom_id res chain seq x y z
N MET A 1 14.91 13.13 -0.73
CA MET A 1 14.81 12.10 0.31
C MET A 1 14.01 10.94 -0.19
N SER A 2 14.33 9.76 0.26
CA SER A 2 13.61 8.58 -0.20
C SER A 2 12.61 8.10 0.85
N TRP A 3 11.56 7.48 0.38
CA TRP A 3 10.52 6.93 1.24
C TRP A 3 10.77 5.46 1.49
N ASP A 4 10.18 4.98 2.55
CA ASP A 4 10.18 3.55 2.86
C ASP A 4 8.75 3.14 3.17
N TYR A 5 8.51 1.87 3.43
CA TYR A 5 7.17 1.44 3.81
C TYR A 5 7.21 0.56 5.04
N LYS A 6 6.08 0.53 5.73
CA LYS A 6 5.83 -0.37 6.84
C LYS A 6 4.49 -1.04 6.63
N VAL A 7 4.34 -2.24 7.16
CA VAL A 7 3.10 -2.99 7.03
C VAL A 7 2.44 -3.06 8.41
N SER A 8 1.18 -2.60 8.50
CA SER A 8 0.43 -2.66 9.74
C SER A 8 0.14 -4.11 10.11
N GLU A 9 -0.22 -4.34 11.39
CA GLU A 9 -0.61 -5.68 11.82
C GLU A 9 -1.79 -6.21 11.02
N ARG A 10 -2.76 -5.35 10.76
CA ARG A 10 -3.94 -5.75 9.97
C ARG A 10 -3.54 -6.17 8.57
N ALA A 11 -2.74 -5.36 7.90
CA ALA A 11 -2.30 -5.69 6.56
C ALA A 11 -1.45 -6.96 6.53
N LEU A 12 -0.60 -7.14 7.55
CA LEU A 12 0.20 -8.35 7.64
C LEU A 12 -0.67 -9.59 7.77
N LYS A 13 -1.71 -9.52 8.57
CA LYS A 13 -2.66 -10.65 8.70
C LYS A 13 -3.37 -10.91 7.39
N GLN A 14 -3.74 -9.86 6.68
CA GLN A 14 -4.38 -10.01 5.38
C GLN A 14 -3.45 -10.67 4.36
N LEU A 15 -2.18 -10.25 4.36
CA LEU A 15 -1.19 -10.87 3.47
C LEU A 15 -1.01 -12.36 3.77
N LYS A 16 -1.05 -12.73 5.03
CA LYS A 16 -0.91 -14.14 5.42
C LYS A 16 -2.09 -14.99 4.97
N LYS A 17 -3.25 -14.38 4.77
CA LYS A 17 -4.44 -15.10 4.31
C LYS A 17 -4.52 -15.23 2.79
N LEU A 18 -3.74 -14.45 2.07
CA LEU A 18 -3.70 -14.54 0.61
C LEU A 18 -2.83 -15.73 0.22
N ASP A 19 -3.05 -16.21 -1.01
CA ASP A 19 -2.15 -17.25 -1.51
C ASP A 19 -0.74 -16.65 -1.67
N LYS A 20 0.24 -17.54 -1.74
CA LYS A 20 1.64 -17.11 -1.74
C LYS A 20 2.00 -16.21 -2.93
N GLN A 21 1.40 -16.50 -4.09
CA GLN A 21 1.67 -15.70 -5.28
C GLN A 21 1.14 -14.28 -5.14
N ALA A 22 -0.07 -14.17 -4.61
CA ALA A 22 -0.68 -12.86 -4.41
C ALA A 22 0.10 -12.03 -3.40
N ALA A 23 0.46 -12.65 -2.28
CA ALA A 23 1.26 -11.94 -1.26
C ALA A 23 2.61 -11.52 -1.81
N ALA A 24 3.28 -12.41 -2.55
CA ALA A 24 4.57 -12.08 -3.15
C ALA A 24 4.45 -10.95 -4.17
N GLN A 25 3.37 -10.93 -4.94
CA GLN A 25 3.13 -9.86 -5.91
C GLN A 25 2.99 -8.51 -5.23
N ILE A 26 2.24 -8.46 -4.13
CA ILE A 26 2.03 -7.22 -3.39
C ILE A 26 3.34 -6.74 -2.78
N LEU A 27 4.09 -7.63 -2.15
CA LEU A 27 5.36 -7.28 -1.55
C LEU A 27 6.38 -6.83 -2.59
N ALA A 28 6.40 -7.49 -3.75
CA ALA A 28 7.28 -7.07 -4.83
C ALA A 28 6.92 -5.67 -5.32
N TYR A 29 5.63 -5.37 -5.41
CA TYR A 29 5.19 -4.03 -5.80
C TYR A 29 5.72 -2.99 -4.81
N LEU A 30 5.57 -3.25 -3.51
CA LEU A 30 6.04 -2.32 -2.49
C LEU A 30 7.55 -2.15 -2.55
N ASP A 31 8.28 -3.23 -2.73
CA ASP A 31 9.73 -3.18 -2.79
C ASP A 31 10.24 -2.46 -4.05
N GLU A 32 9.56 -2.63 -5.16
CA GLU A 32 10.01 -2.07 -6.44
C GLU A 32 9.53 -0.64 -6.67
N ARG A 33 8.34 -0.31 -6.18
CA ARG A 33 7.73 0.98 -6.48
C ARG A 33 7.77 1.96 -5.32
N ILE A 34 7.64 1.47 -4.10
CA ILE A 34 7.51 2.33 -2.93
C ILE A 34 8.83 2.50 -2.20
N ALA A 35 9.50 1.39 -1.90
CA ALA A 35 10.78 1.48 -1.18
C ALA A 35 11.79 2.25 -2.02
N GLY A 36 12.34 3.30 -1.44
CA GLY A 36 13.35 4.13 -2.10
C GLY A 36 12.81 5.16 -3.07
N THR A 37 11.49 5.26 -3.24
CA THR A 37 10.94 6.25 -4.16
C THR A 37 11.13 7.68 -3.63
N HIS A 38 11.25 8.62 -4.55
CA HIS A 38 11.29 10.04 -4.18
C HIS A 38 9.91 10.56 -3.86
N ASP A 39 8.88 10.02 -4.50
CA ASP A 39 7.52 10.48 -4.28
C ASP A 39 6.53 9.33 -4.51
N PRO A 40 6.00 8.76 -3.43
CA PRO A 40 5.05 7.65 -3.57
C PRO A 40 3.73 8.06 -4.22
N ARG A 41 3.44 9.36 -4.27
CA ARG A 41 2.20 9.82 -4.86
C ARG A 41 2.12 9.57 -6.36
N GLN A 42 3.25 9.43 -7.03
CA GLN A 42 3.23 9.19 -8.47
C GLN A 42 2.68 7.81 -8.86
N TRP A 43 2.61 6.87 -7.91
CA TRP A 43 2.19 5.51 -8.22
C TRP A 43 0.77 5.20 -7.78
N GLY A 44 0.16 6.07 -6.97
CA GLY A 44 -1.13 5.80 -6.37
C GLY A 44 -2.15 6.86 -6.64
N LYS A 45 -3.30 6.72 -6.00
CA LYS A 45 -4.40 7.64 -6.13
C LYS A 45 -4.93 7.99 -4.75
N GLN A 46 -5.03 9.29 -4.48
CA GLN A 46 -5.56 9.75 -3.21
C GLN A 46 -7.07 9.50 -3.15
N LEU A 47 -7.54 9.01 -2.03
CA LEU A 47 -8.97 8.81 -1.84
C LEU A 47 -9.64 10.13 -1.49
N LYS A 48 -10.78 10.39 -2.13
CA LYS A 48 -11.51 11.63 -1.88
C LYS A 48 -12.12 11.64 -0.50
N GLY A 49 -12.14 12.82 0.11
CA GLY A 49 -12.77 13.00 1.40
C GLY A 49 -11.98 12.51 2.58
N GLU A 50 -10.79 11.99 2.35
CA GLU A 50 -9.96 11.50 3.44
C GLU A 50 -9.09 12.60 4.01
N LEU A 51 -9.00 12.64 5.32
CA LEU A 51 -8.26 13.68 6.02
C LEU A 51 -6.83 13.28 6.34
N ASN A 52 -6.49 12.00 6.22
CA ASN A 52 -5.24 11.48 6.74
C ASN A 52 -4.28 10.97 5.66
N ASN A 53 -4.34 11.57 4.47
CA ASN A 53 -3.45 11.19 3.38
C ASN A 53 -3.54 9.70 3.04
N ILE A 54 -4.75 9.22 2.84
CA ILE A 54 -4.99 7.84 2.46
C ILE A 54 -4.89 7.70 0.95
N TRP A 55 -4.07 6.76 0.51
CA TRP A 55 -3.81 6.53 -0.90
C TRP A 55 -4.05 5.08 -1.25
N ARG A 56 -4.48 4.84 -2.47
CA ARG A 56 -4.69 3.51 -2.99
C ARG A 56 -3.68 3.20 -4.07
N TYR A 57 -3.07 2.04 -3.95
CA TYR A 57 -2.17 1.51 -4.97
C TYR A 57 -2.78 0.24 -5.55
N ARG A 58 -2.40 -0.09 -6.76
CA ARG A 58 -2.86 -1.29 -7.43
C ARG A 58 -1.70 -2.16 -7.85
N SER A 59 -1.85 -3.48 -7.63
CA SER A 59 -0.93 -4.46 -8.15
C SER A 59 -1.78 -5.61 -8.72
N GLY A 60 -1.95 -5.63 -10.05
CA GLY A 60 -2.86 -6.57 -10.69
C GLY A 60 -4.28 -6.36 -10.19
N ASP A 61 -4.90 -7.42 -9.69
CA ASP A 61 -6.25 -7.36 -9.15
C ASP A 61 -6.29 -7.02 -7.66
N TYR A 62 -5.15 -6.67 -7.09
CA TYR A 62 -5.08 -6.36 -5.67
C TYR A 62 -4.96 -4.88 -5.43
N ARG A 63 -5.57 -4.43 -4.33
CA ARG A 63 -5.50 -3.04 -3.91
C ARG A 63 -4.78 -2.95 -2.58
N ILE A 64 -4.02 -1.88 -2.43
CA ILE A 64 -3.21 -1.63 -1.25
C ILE A 64 -3.59 -0.24 -0.76
N LEU A 65 -4.18 -0.17 0.44
CA LEU A 65 -4.51 1.13 1.04
C LEU A 65 -3.41 1.51 2.00
N CYS A 66 -2.92 2.73 1.83
CA CYS A 66 -1.79 3.22 2.61
C CYS A 66 -2.05 4.61 3.14
N GLN A 67 -1.39 4.92 4.25
CA GLN A 67 -1.33 6.28 4.76
C GLN A 67 0.07 6.81 4.52
N LEU A 68 0.18 7.97 3.89
CA LEU A 68 1.46 8.61 3.66
C LEU A 68 1.81 9.47 4.87
N GLN A 69 2.89 9.10 5.54
CA GLN A 69 3.37 9.81 6.72
C GLN A 69 4.55 10.68 6.30
N GLY A 70 4.24 11.91 5.85
CA GLY A 70 5.23 12.78 5.24
C GLY A 70 6.35 13.21 6.16
N GLU A 71 6.08 13.32 7.46
CA GLU A 71 7.09 13.77 8.39
C GLU A 71 8.24 12.79 8.56
N VAL A 72 7.98 11.51 8.34
CA VAL A 72 9.00 10.47 8.51
C VAL A 72 9.30 9.72 7.21
N PHE A 73 8.72 10.15 6.10
CA PHE A 73 8.91 9.53 4.79
C PHE A 73 8.58 8.03 4.80
N VAL A 74 7.45 7.70 5.41
CA VAL A 74 6.98 6.31 5.50
C VAL A 74 5.61 6.18 4.87
N VAL A 75 5.44 5.13 4.08
CA VAL A 75 4.14 4.71 3.55
C VAL A 75 3.67 3.57 4.45
N LEU A 76 2.64 3.82 5.24
CA LEU A 76 2.11 2.79 6.14
C LEU A 76 1.01 2.02 5.42
N VAL A 77 1.25 0.74 5.18
CA VAL A 77 0.27 -0.13 4.51
C VAL A 77 -0.79 -0.52 5.54
N LEU A 78 -2.02 -0.06 5.30
CA LEU A 78 -3.14 -0.27 6.22
C LEU A 78 -3.95 -1.50 5.90
N GLU A 79 -4.22 -1.75 4.62
CA GLU A 79 -5.02 -2.86 4.17
C GLU A 79 -4.57 -3.34 2.81
N VAL A 80 -4.68 -4.64 2.59
CA VAL A 80 -4.47 -5.24 1.27
C VAL A 80 -5.62 -6.22 1.00
N GLY A 81 -6.00 -6.35 -0.26
CA GLY A 81 -7.05 -7.29 -0.61
C GLY A 81 -7.36 -7.27 -2.09
N HIS A 82 -8.15 -8.26 -2.49
CA HIS A 82 -8.61 -8.33 -3.87
C HIS A 82 -9.59 -7.20 -4.13
N ARG A 83 -9.55 -6.62 -5.33
CA ARG A 83 -10.42 -5.49 -5.67
C ARG A 83 -11.90 -5.75 -5.44
N LYS A 84 -12.33 -7.00 -5.50
CA LYS A 84 -13.72 -7.36 -5.28
C LYS A 84 -14.13 -7.29 -3.81
N ASN A 85 -13.17 -7.32 -2.91
CA ASN A 85 -13.41 -7.39 -1.48
C ASN A 85 -13.06 -6.10 -0.74
N MET A 86 -12.67 -5.06 -1.48
CA MET A 86 -12.29 -3.79 -0.87
C MET A 86 -13.19 -2.68 -1.40
N HIS A 87 -13.72 -1.90 -0.49
CA HIS A 87 -14.51 -0.73 -0.84
C HIS A 87 -13.63 0.50 -0.88
N GLN A 88 -14.02 1.39 -1.73
CA GLN A 88 -13.30 2.63 -1.91
C GLN A 88 -13.77 3.69 -0.95
#